data_ec4f2a9aa4f299354a2b0fe34751f90e
#
_entry.id   ec4f2a9aa4f299354a2b0fe34751f90e
#
_cell.length_a   1.000
_cell.length_b   1.000
_cell.length_c   1.000
_cell.angle_alpha   90.00
_cell.angle_beta   90.00
_cell.angle_gamma   90.00
#
_symmetry.space_group_name_H-M   'P 1'
#
loop_
_entity.id
_entity.type
_entity.pdbx_description
1 polymer ?
#
loop_
_entity_poly.entity_id
_entity_poly.type
_entity_poly.pdbx_seq_one_letter_code
_entity_poly.pdbx_strand_id
1 'polypeptide(L)'
;NNGLKVIRTQDDDYVNRHLGIPKELTPFISFGTDTSIFKPNINVKSKFRKDKNIAADDLVVVYTGKFTEGKGGKILAEVFKNRFNSKRKIVLIAVGNTKSEYEKEVEDIFNKSENRILRFPTQKYIELPKFYQASDLCLFPKQCSLSFYDAQACGLPVIAEDNNINVDRLSHDNGLVYEQNNVEDLKKKIMQIANMDKDEYDRLSQNAYKFVKDSYDYKDIAEKYTKILIEEYNRFH
;
A
#
# COMPACT_ATOMS: atom_id res chain seq x y z
N ASN A 1 -35.10 12.59 -11.58
CA ASN A 1 -33.96 12.71 -10.66
C ASN A 1 -34.45 12.62 -9.22
N ASN A 2 -34.43 11.44 -8.61
CA ASN A 2 -34.99 11.23 -7.26
C ASN A 2 -34.11 11.79 -6.15
N GLY A 3 -33.01 12.47 -6.50
CA GLY A 3 -32.09 13.09 -5.53
C GLY A 3 -31.36 12.14 -4.62
N LEU A 4 -31.26 10.82 -4.96
CA LEU A 4 -30.51 9.83 -4.18
C LEU A 4 -29.02 10.14 -4.20
N LYS A 5 -28.36 10.00 -3.05
CA LYS A 5 -26.91 10.14 -2.95
C LYS A 5 -26.19 8.93 -3.55
N VAL A 6 -25.09 9.17 -4.26
CA VAL A 6 -24.18 8.18 -4.80
C VAL A 6 -22.84 8.34 -4.09
N ILE A 7 -22.48 7.41 -3.23
CA ILE A 7 -21.21 7.49 -2.47
C ILE A 7 -20.03 7.19 -3.41
N ARG A 8 -19.08 8.14 -3.50
CA ARG A 8 -17.81 7.95 -4.20
C ARG A 8 -16.82 7.32 -3.23
N THR A 9 -16.09 6.32 -3.69
CA THR A 9 -15.05 5.62 -2.88
C THR A 9 -13.62 6.00 -3.27
N GLN A 10 -13.48 6.77 -4.37
CA GLN A 10 -12.24 7.42 -4.79
C GLN A 10 -12.46 8.91 -4.85
N ASP A 11 -11.44 9.68 -4.49
CA ASP A 11 -11.51 11.14 -4.58
C ASP A 11 -11.14 11.59 -6.00
N ASP A 12 -12.03 11.31 -6.91
CA ASP A 12 -12.01 11.75 -8.29
C ASP A 12 -13.39 12.32 -8.69
N ASP A 13 -13.48 12.91 -9.85
CA ASP A 13 -14.71 13.47 -10.39
C ASP A 13 -15.37 12.59 -11.47
N TYR A 14 -14.99 11.32 -11.56
CA TYR A 14 -15.50 10.40 -12.57
C TYR A 14 -17.03 10.33 -12.58
N VAL A 15 -17.64 10.16 -11.41
CA VAL A 15 -19.10 10.07 -11.25
C VAL A 15 -19.80 11.36 -11.70
N ASN A 16 -19.19 12.52 -11.40
CA ASN A 16 -19.73 13.81 -11.78
C ASN A 16 -19.60 14.07 -13.28
N ARG A 17 -18.42 13.80 -13.87
CA ARG A 17 -18.15 14.07 -15.29
C ARG A 17 -18.80 13.08 -16.22
N HIS A 18 -18.76 11.78 -15.91
CA HIS A 18 -19.22 10.74 -16.82
C HIS A 18 -20.67 10.34 -16.59
N LEU A 19 -21.18 10.43 -15.36
CA LEU A 19 -22.56 10.08 -15.04
C LEU A 19 -23.47 11.32 -14.87
N GLY A 20 -22.91 12.53 -14.91
CA GLY A 20 -23.66 13.80 -14.79
C GLY A 20 -24.31 13.97 -13.42
N ILE A 21 -23.86 13.26 -12.37
CA ILE A 21 -24.46 13.37 -11.05
C ILE A 21 -23.89 14.61 -10.33
N PRO A 22 -24.73 15.51 -9.81
CA PRO A 22 -24.28 16.71 -9.11
C PRO A 22 -23.37 16.39 -7.91
N LYS A 23 -22.39 17.26 -7.63
CA LYS A 23 -21.41 17.04 -6.54
C LYS A 23 -22.05 16.91 -5.16
N GLU A 24 -23.12 17.67 -4.89
CA GLU A 24 -23.89 17.62 -3.65
C GLU A 24 -24.58 16.27 -3.39
N LEU A 25 -24.78 15.47 -4.45
CA LEU A 25 -25.32 14.12 -4.38
C LEU A 25 -24.25 13.05 -4.41
N THR A 26 -22.96 13.41 -4.43
CA THR A 26 -21.84 12.46 -4.54
C THR A 26 -20.85 12.62 -3.40
N PRO A 27 -21.28 12.38 -2.13
CA PRO A 27 -20.36 12.46 -1.01
C PRO A 27 -19.20 11.45 -1.17
N PHE A 28 -18.01 11.87 -0.78
CA PHE A 28 -16.84 11.01 -0.76
C PHE A 28 -16.73 10.30 0.59
N ILE A 29 -16.72 8.98 0.57
CA ILE A 29 -16.37 8.14 1.72
C ILE A 29 -15.46 7.03 1.22
N SER A 30 -14.18 7.10 1.57
CA SER A 30 -13.20 6.08 1.22
C SER A 30 -13.49 4.74 1.90
N PHE A 31 -12.79 3.71 1.48
CA PHE A 31 -12.68 2.49 2.25
C PHE A 31 -11.76 2.71 3.45
N GLY A 32 -11.98 1.93 4.51
CA GLY A 32 -11.12 1.90 5.67
C GLY A 32 -10.35 0.58 5.80
N THR A 33 -9.54 0.49 6.84
CA THR A 33 -8.85 -0.73 7.24
C THR A 33 -9.10 -1.03 8.72
N ASP A 34 -8.93 -2.27 9.12
CA ASP A 34 -9.07 -2.69 10.52
C ASP A 34 -7.79 -2.39 11.30
N THR A 35 -7.73 -1.19 11.93
CA THR A 35 -6.58 -0.77 12.74
C THR A 35 -6.44 -1.57 14.04
N SER A 36 -7.37 -2.46 14.37
CA SER A 36 -7.21 -3.36 15.51
C SER A 36 -6.21 -4.50 15.21
N ILE A 37 -6.13 -4.92 13.94
CA ILE A 37 -5.21 -5.97 13.46
C ILE A 37 -4.04 -5.41 12.65
N PHE A 38 -4.27 -4.41 11.79
CA PHE A 38 -3.21 -3.68 11.07
C PHE A 38 -2.71 -2.52 11.93
N LYS A 39 -1.63 -2.77 12.64
CA LYS A 39 -0.96 -1.79 13.53
C LYS A 39 0.49 -2.20 13.72
N PRO A 40 1.39 -1.28 14.09
CA PRO A 40 2.76 -1.63 14.43
C PRO A 40 2.79 -2.68 15.55
N ASN A 41 3.67 -3.70 15.40
CA ASN A 41 3.85 -4.74 16.41
C ASN A 41 5.31 -5.23 16.43
N ILE A 42 6.07 -4.71 17.37
CA ILE A 42 7.50 -5.00 17.49
C ILE A 42 7.79 -6.49 17.79
N ASN A 43 6.91 -7.16 18.52
CA ASN A 43 7.11 -8.57 18.85
C ASN A 43 6.93 -9.46 17.61
N VAL A 44 5.91 -9.17 16.77
CA VAL A 44 5.72 -9.87 15.49
C VAL A 44 6.88 -9.57 14.55
N LYS A 45 7.31 -8.30 14.44
CA LYS A 45 8.47 -7.89 13.64
C LYS A 45 9.72 -8.68 14.01
N SER A 46 10.07 -8.67 15.28
CA SER A 46 11.29 -9.33 15.79
C SER A 46 11.24 -10.85 15.59
N LYS A 47 10.08 -11.47 15.90
CA LYS A 47 9.89 -12.91 15.70
C LYS A 47 10.00 -13.30 14.23
N PHE A 48 9.25 -12.63 13.34
CA PHE A 48 9.26 -12.93 11.91
C PHE A 48 10.66 -12.79 11.30
N ARG A 49 11.37 -11.68 11.64
CA ARG A 49 12.72 -11.45 11.15
C ARG A 49 13.70 -12.51 11.63
N LYS A 50 13.61 -12.90 12.91
CA LYS A 50 14.41 -14.01 13.46
C LYS A 50 14.14 -15.32 12.73
N ASP A 51 12.86 -15.70 12.58
CA ASP A 51 12.44 -16.95 11.93
C ASP A 51 12.86 -17.01 10.46
N LYS A 52 13.02 -15.86 9.82
CA LYS A 52 13.44 -15.72 8.41
C LYS A 52 14.92 -15.33 8.26
N ASN A 53 15.72 -15.29 9.32
CA ASN A 53 17.13 -14.86 9.30
C ASN A 53 17.31 -13.50 8.59
N ILE A 54 16.48 -12.50 8.92
CA ILE A 54 16.58 -11.12 8.46
C ILE A 54 17.28 -10.33 9.57
N ALA A 55 18.33 -9.60 9.24
CA ALA A 55 19.06 -8.79 10.22
C ALA A 55 18.21 -7.58 10.68
N ALA A 56 18.51 -7.06 11.87
CA ALA A 56 17.73 -5.94 12.43
C ALA A 56 17.87 -4.65 11.60
N ASP A 57 19.03 -4.47 10.98
CA ASP A 57 19.40 -3.33 10.14
C ASP A 57 19.02 -3.49 8.65
N ASP A 58 18.58 -4.70 8.23
CA ASP A 58 18.08 -4.88 6.87
C ASP A 58 16.84 -4.00 6.62
N LEU A 59 16.74 -3.39 5.43
CA LEU A 59 15.50 -2.75 4.97
C LEU A 59 14.60 -3.83 4.36
N VAL A 60 13.46 -4.05 4.98
CA VAL A 60 12.48 -5.03 4.50
C VAL A 60 11.38 -4.32 3.73
N VAL A 61 11.29 -4.63 2.46
CA VAL A 61 10.26 -4.12 1.56
C VAL A 61 9.18 -5.18 1.39
N VAL A 62 7.91 -4.80 1.47
CA VAL A 62 6.79 -5.72 1.26
C VAL A 62 5.97 -5.33 0.03
N TYR A 63 5.56 -6.34 -0.70
CA TYR A 63 4.51 -6.28 -1.72
C TYR A 63 3.50 -7.38 -1.46
N THR A 64 2.22 -7.04 -1.48
CA THR A 64 1.12 -8.00 -1.39
C THR A 64 0.15 -7.79 -2.54
N GLY A 65 -0.09 -8.83 -3.32
CA GLY A 65 -1.03 -8.75 -4.44
C GLY A 65 -0.74 -9.71 -5.58
N LYS A 66 -1.46 -9.52 -6.67
CA LYS A 66 -1.23 -10.23 -7.92
C LYS A 66 -0.01 -9.64 -8.63
N PHE A 67 0.75 -10.48 -9.33
CA PHE A 67 1.90 -10.02 -10.12
C PHE A 67 1.53 -9.71 -11.58
N THR A 68 0.29 -9.30 -11.83
CA THR A 68 -0.21 -8.95 -13.16
C THR A 68 0.43 -7.66 -13.69
N GLU A 69 0.29 -7.41 -15.00
CA GLU A 69 0.78 -6.19 -15.64
C GLU A 69 0.15 -4.93 -15.03
N GLY A 70 -1.16 -4.92 -14.80
CA GLY A 70 -1.87 -3.80 -14.17
C GLY A 70 -1.45 -3.52 -12.73
N LYS A 71 -0.80 -4.47 -12.05
CA LYS A 71 -0.20 -4.31 -10.73
C LYS A 71 1.30 -4.06 -10.76
N GLY A 72 1.91 -4.03 -11.96
CA GLY A 72 3.32 -3.74 -12.14
C GLY A 72 4.24 -4.90 -11.70
N GLY A 73 3.82 -6.16 -11.91
CA GLY A 73 4.61 -7.33 -11.51
C GLY A 73 6.02 -7.32 -12.07
N LYS A 74 6.19 -7.02 -13.37
CA LYS A 74 7.53 -6.92 -14.01
C LYS A 74 8.34 -5.74 -13.45
N ILE A 75 7.72 -4.57 -13.20
CA ILE A 75 8.40 -3.42 -12.61
C ILE A 75 8.96 -3.79 -11.25
N LEU A 76 8.15 -4.46 -10.41
CA LEU A 76 8.60 -4.95 -9.11
C LEU A 76 9.79 -5.90 -9.25
N ALA A 77 9.72 -6.86 -10.17
CA ALA A 77 10.79 -7.84 -10.36
C ALA A 77 12.07 -7.20 -10.92
N GLU A 78 11.96 -6.32 -11.90
CA GLU A 78 13.12 -5.63 -12.50
C GLU A 78 13.82 -4.69 -11.51
N VAL A 79 13.09 -3.97 -10.65
CA VAL A 79 13.74 -3.10 -9.65
C VAL A 79 14.57 -3.90 -8.64
N PHE A 80 14.17 -5.15 -8.35
CA PHE A 80 14.91 -6.05 -7.46
C PHE A 80 15.89 -6.99 -8.18
N LYS A 81 16.02 -6.92 -9.50
CA LYS A 81 16.89 -7.82 -10.28
C LYS A 81 18.35 -7.66 -9.89
N ASN A 82 18.88 -6.45 -10.00
CA ASN A 82 20.26 -6.15 -9.68
C ASN A 82 20.41 -5.66 -8.25
N ARG A 83 21.53 -5.97 -7.61
CA ARG A 83 21.83 -5.59 -6.25
C ARG A 83 21.70 -4.08 -6.02
N PHE A 84 21.12 -3.70 -4.91
CA PHE A 84 21.10 -2.31 -4.47
C PHE A 84 22.47 -1.90 -3.91
N ASN A 85 22.97 -0.75 -4.34
CA ASN A 85 24.17 -0.15 -3.78
C ASN A 85 23.81 0.69 -2.54
N SER A 86 23.46 0.01 -1.44
CA SER A 86 23.08 0.65 -0.18
C SER A 86 23.86 0.08 0.99
N LYS A 87 23.98 0.85 2.07
CA LYS A 87 24.63 0.40 3.33
C LYS A 87 23.82 -0.73 3.99
N ARG A 88 22.48 -0.63 3.93
CA ARG A 88 21.55 -1.64 4.43
C ARG A 88 21.30 -2.69 3.35
N LYS A 89 21.25 -3.97 3.71
CA LYS A 89 20.73 -4.98 2.79
C LYS A 89 19.24 -4.76 2.59
N ILE A 90 18.77 -4.93 1.35
CA ILE A 90 17.37 -4.78 1.01
C ILE A 90 16.79 -6.17 0.75
N VAL A 91 15.73 -6.51 1.46
CA VAL A 91 15.03 -7.79 1.38
C VAL A 91 13.61 -7.52 0.89
N LEU A 92 13.15 -8.25 -0.12
CA LEU A 92 11.77 -8.20 -0.57
C LEU A 92 10.97 -9.36 0.04
N ILE A 93 9.85 -9.03 0.66
CA ILE A 93 8.77 -9.96 0.98
C ILE A 93 7.69 -9.79 -0.10
N ALA A 94 7.51 -10.81 -0.95
CA ALA A 94 6.56 -10.78 -2.05
C ALA A 94 5.48 -11.85 -1.84
N VAL A 95 4.25 -11.39 -1.53
CA VAL A 95 3.11 -12.24 -1.18
C VAL A 95 2.09 -12.24 -2.32
N GLY A 96 1.87 -13.39 -2.91
CA GLY A 96 0.93 -13.59 -4.01
C GLY A 96 1.28 -14.82 -4.84
N ASN A 97 0.31 -15.31 -5.60
CA ASN A 97 0.51 -16.44 -6.50
C ASN A 97 0.83 -15.95 -7.92
N THR A 98 1.50 -16.80 -8.67
CA THR A 98 1.78 -16.65 -10.11
C THR A 98 1.03 -17.74 -10.87
N LYS A 99 0.17 -17.36 -11.81
CA LYS A 99 -0.70 -18.29 -12.55
C LYS A 99 -0.61 -18.14 -14.07
N SER A 100 -0.51 -16.91 -14.57
CA SER A 100 -0.42 -16.61 -16.01
C SER A 100 1.01 -16.69 -16.54
N GLU A 101 1.19 -16.74 -17.83
CA GLU A 101 2.53 -16.71 -18.46
C GLU A 101 3.29 -15.42 -18.09
N TYR A 102 2.61 -14.27 -18.09
CA TYR A 102 3.20 -13.01 -17.62
C TYR A 102 3.74 -13.12 -16.18
N GLU A 103 2.97 -13.73 -15.28
CA GLU A 103 3.37 -13.89 -13.88
C GLU A 103 4.52 -14.91 -13.72
N LYS A 104 4.62 -15.90 -14.61
CA LYS A 104 5.78 -16.82 -14.66
C LYS A 104 7.06 -16.09 -15.07
N GLU A 105 6.98 -15.17 -16.04
CA GLU A 105 8.12 -14.32 -16.40
C GLU A 105 8.57 -13.45 -15.21
N VAL A 106 7.63 -12.93 -14.43
CA VAL A 106 7.95 -12.19 -13.19
C VAL A 106 8.70 -13.09 -12.20
N GLU A 107 8.26 -14.33 -12.02
CA GLU A 107 8.93 -15.31 -11.16
C GLU A 107 10.34 -15.64 -11.66
N ASP A 108 10.53 -15.76 -12.96
CA ASP A 108 11.85 -16.02 -13.56
C ASP A 108 12.83 -14.86 -13.30
N ILE A 109 12.34 -13.61 -13.29
CA ILE A 109 13.16 -12.45 -12.93
C ILE A 109 13.51 -12.50 -11.44
N PHE A 110 12.54 -12.81 -10.55
CA PHE A 110 12.80 -12.97 -9.13
C PHE A 110 13.83 -14.06 -8.84
N ASN A 111 13.76 -15.21 -9.55
CA ASN A 111 14.70 -16.31 -9.39
C ASN A 111 16.13 -15.95 -9.80
N LYS A 112 16.31 -14.94 -10.67
CA LYS A 112 17.60 -14.41 -11.12
C LYS A 112 18.04 -13.18 -10.35
N SER A 113 17.31 -12.77 -9.31
CA SER A 113 17.61 -11.58 -8.52
C SER A 113 18.91 -11.75 -7.72
N GLU A 114 19.72 -10.70 -7.70
CA GLU A 114 20.89 -10.60 -6.82
C GLU A 114 20.54 -10.15 -5.39
N ASN A 115 19.26 -9.81 -5.16
CA ASN A 115 18.75 -9.46 -3.84
C ASN A 115 18.03 -10.63 -3.21
N ARG A 116 17.87 -10.59 -1.91
CA ARG A 116 17.12 -11.60 -1.17
C ARG A 116 15.61 -11.38 -1.35
N ILE A 117 14.94 -12.35 -1.94
CA ILE A 117 13.48 -12.34 -2.16
C ILE A 117 12.84 -13.48 -1.37
N LEU A 118 11.92 -13.17 -0.50
CA LEU A 118 11.10 -14.12 0.25
C LEU A 118 9.72 -14.21 -0.40
N ARG A 119 9.48 -15.32 -1.11
CA ARG A 119 8.20 -15.58 -1.79
C ARG A 119 7.23 -16.30 -0.84
N PHE A 120 5.99 -15.80 -0.83
CA PHE A 120 4.87 -16.42 -0.11
C PHE A 120 3.66 -16.53 -1.03
N PRO A 121 2.87 -17.62 -0.93
CA PRO A 121 1.62 -17.74 -1.67
C PRO A 121 0.61 -16.69 -1.20
N THR A 122 -0.46 -16.51 -1.95
CA THR A 122 -1.62 -15.68 -1.54
C THR A 122 -2.10 -16.10 -0.15
N GLN A 123 -2.28 -15.14 0.72
CA GLN A 123 -2.69 -15.31 2.10
C GLN A 123 -4.14 -14.91 2.30
N LYS A 124 -4.78 -15.44 3.36
CA LYS A 124 -6.03 -14.88 3.87
C LYS A 124 -5.80 -13.49 4.46
N TYR A 125 -6.80 -12.63 4.42
CA TYR A 125 -6.71 -11.25 4.92
C TYR A 125 -6.17 -11.18 6.35
N ILE A 126 -6.69 -12.03 7.25
CA ILE A 126 -6.27 -12.08 8.65
C ILE A 126 -4.78 -12.48 8.85
N GLU A 127 -4.14 -13.07 7.86
CA GLU A 127 -2.73 -13.46 7.89
C GLU A 127 -1.79 -12.39 7.31
N LEU A 128 -2.33 -11.36 6.67
CA LEU A 128 -1.52 -10.30 6.04
C LEU A 128 -0.79 -9.40 7.05
N PRO A 129 -1.36 -9.07 8.23
CA PRO A 129 -0.71 -8.14 9.16
C PRO A 129 0.73 -8.52 9.50
N LYS A 130 1.05 -9.82 9.65
CA LYS A 130 2.41 -10.25 9.99
C LYS A 130 3.47 -9.85 8.96
N PHE A 131 3.11 -9.77 7.68
CA PHE A 131 4.04 -9.38 6.61
C PHE A 131 4.29 -7.87 6.61
N TYR A 132 3.24 -7.07 6.81
CA TYR A 132 3.38 -5.62 6.97
C TYR A 132 4.15 -5.29 8.25
N GLN A 133 3.78 -5.89 9.38
CA GLN A 133 4.45 -5.70 10.67
C GLN A 133 5.92 -6.09 10.65
N ALA A 134 6.33 -7.06 9.82
CA ALA A 134 7.72 -7.47 9.67
C ALA A 134 8.56 -6.53 8.81
N SER A 135 7.91 -5.63 8.05
CA SER A 135 8.52 -4.80 7.02
C SER A 135 8.80 -3.37 7.48
N ASP A 136 9.49 -2.61 6.63
CA ASP A 136 9.82 -1.20 6.83
C ASP A 136 9.22 -0.32 5.72
N LEU A 137 8.88 -0.88 4.56
CA LEU A 137 8.42 -0.16 3.38
C LEU A 137 7.44 -1.01 2.59
N CYS A 138 6.38 -0.42 2.06
CA CYS A 138 5.46 -1.09 1.15
C CYS A 138 5.52 -0.47 -0.25
N LEU A 139 5.45 -1.32 -1.29
CA LEU A 139 5.47 -0.88 -2.69
C LEU A 139 4.15 -1.14 -3.40
N PHE A 140 3.74 -0.17 -4.22
CA PHE A 140 2.68 -0.31 -5.21
C PHE A 140 3.20 0.13 -6.59
N PRO A 141 3.80 -0.80 -7.37
CA PRO A 141 4.47 -0.46 -8.63
C PRO A 141 3.56 0.11 -9.72
N LYS A 142 2.26 -0.14 -9.64
CA LYS A 142 1.23 0.47 -10.49
C LYS A 142 -0.04 0.75 -9.68
N GLN A 143 -1.13 0.06 -9.99
CA GLN A 143 -2.41 0.28 -9.31
C GLN A 143 -2.30 0.05 -7.80
N CYS A 144 -2.51 1.09 -7.04
CA CYS A 144 -2.64 1.03 -5.59
C CYS A 144 -3.95 0.32 -5.21
N SER A 145 -3.86 -0.68 -4.35
CA SER A 145 -5.02 -1.39 -3.81
C SER A 145 -5.42 -0.83 -2.45
N LEU A 146 -6.51 -1.35 -1.87
CA LEU A 146 -6.92 -1.01 -0.50
C LEU A 146 -5.86 -1.39 0.55
N SER A 147 -4.97 -2.33 0.22
CA SER A 147 -3.79 -2.67 1.05
C SER A 147 -2.85 -1.49 1.32
N PHE A 148 -3.01 -0.37 0.60
CA PHE A 148 -2.36 0.89 0.92
C PHE A 148 -2.65 1.32 2.37
N TYR A 149 -3.92 1.27 2.76
CA TYR A 149 -4.33 1.63 4.12
C TYR A 149 -3.86 0.60 5.14
N ASP A 150 -3.86 -0.70 4.79
CA ASP A 150 -3.34 -1.79 5.63
C ASP A 150 -1.84 -1.59 5.93
N ALA A 151 -1.05 -1.25 4.90
CA ALA A 151 0.37 -0.99 5.04
C ALA A 151 0.64 0.23 5.94
N GLN A 152 -0.05 1.35 5.67
CA GLN A 152 0.15 2.57 6.45
C GLN A 152 -0.38 2.45 7.88
N ALA A 153 -1.44 1.69 8.12
CA ALA A 153 -1.90 1.36 9.46
C ALA A 153 -0.85 0.59 10.28
N CYS A 154 0.03 -0.18 9.60
CA CYS A 154 1.19 -0.81 10.23
C CYS A 154 2.40 0.13 10.39
N GLY A 155 2.27 1.41 10.05
CA GLY A 155 3.34 2.41 10.11
C GLY A 155 4.34 2.28 8.96
N LEU A 156 3.96 1.67 7.84
CA LEU A 156 4.86 1.57 6.69
C LEU A 156 4.70 2.78 5.78
N PRO A 157 5.78 3.54 5.53
CA PRO A 157 5.82 4.42 4.38
C PRO A 157 5.51 3.64 3.11
N VAL A 158 4.89 4.29 2.14
CA VAL A 158 4.55 3.67 0.86
C VAL A 158 5.32 4.35 -0.27
N ILE A 159 5.81 3.58 -1.24
CA ILE A 159 6.22 4.11 -2.55
C ILE A 159 5.19 3.61 -3.58
N ALA A 160 4.59 4.55 -4.31
CA ALA A 160 3.62 4.26 -5.35
C ALA A 160 3.89 5.05 -6.63
N GLU A 161 3.35 4.55 -7.76
CA GLU A 161 3.46 5.20 -9.05
C GLU A 161 2.75 6.56 -9.06
N ASP A 162 3.32 7.55 -9.74
CA ASP A 162 2.76 8.89 -9.90
C ASP A 162 1.44 8.84 -10.66
N ASN A 163 0.37 9.18 -9.97
CA ASN A 163 -0.96 9.48 -10.51
C ASN A 163 -1.73 10.30 -9.47
N ASN A 164 -2.78 10.97 -9.90
CA ASN A 164 -3.52 11.92 -9.05
C ASN A 164 -3.97 11.31 -7.72
N ILE A 165 -4.39 10.05 -7.69
CA ILE A 165 -4.86 9.38 -6.47
C ILE A 165 -3.70 9.10 -5.52
N ASN A 166 -2.57 8.62 -6.04
CA ASN A 166 -1.40 8.31 -5.22
C ASN A 166 -0.71 9.58 -4.72
N VAL A 167 -0.63 10.63 -5.54
CA VAL A 167 -0.10 11.94 -5.13
C VAL A 167 -0.88 12.49 -3.95
N ASP A 168 -2.22 12.49 -4.03
CA ASP A 168 -3.09 12.93 -2.94
C ASP A 168 -2.86 12.10 -1.67
N ARG A 169 -2.91 10.78 -1.76
CA ARG A 169 -2.70 9.86 -0.63
C ARG A 169 -1.32 9.99 0.04
N LEU A 170 -0.30 10.38 -0.74
CA LEU A 170 1.09 10.50 -0.28
C LEU A 170 1.51 11.95 0.02
N SER A 171 0.57 12.91 -0.02
CA SER A 171 0.82 14.34 0.27
C SER A 171 1.03 14.65 1.75
N HIS A 172 0.94 13.65 2.64
CA HIS A 172 0.98 13.81 4.09
C HIS A 172 2.35 13.46 4.70
N ASP A 173 3.43 13.54 3.92
CA ASP A 173 4.77 13.11 4.34
C ASP A 173 4.74 11.66 4.91
N ASN A 174 4.05 10.77 4.23
CA ASN A 174 3.77 9.39 4.63
C ASN A 174 4.27 8.36 3.61
N GLY A 175 5.04 8.81 2.62
CA GLY A 175 5.62 8.00 1.57
C GLY A 175 6.15 8.82 0.42
N LEU A 176 6.44 8.17 -0.70
CA LEU A 176 7.03 8.80 -1.89
C LEU A 176 6.28 8.36 -3.15
N VAL A 177 6.20 9.24 -4.13
CA VAL A 177 5.77 8.88 -5.49
C VAL A 177 7.00 8.69 -6.38
N TYR A 178 6.90 7.79 -7.35
CA TYR A 178 7.91 7.59 -8.37
C TYR A 178 7.29 7.75 -9.76
N GLU A 179 8.10 8.14 -10.74
CA GLU A 179 7.69 8.40 -12.12
C GLU A 179 7.11 7.14 -12.79
N GLN A 180 5.98 7.30 -13.49
CA GLN A 180 5.25 6.19 -14.12
C GLN A 180 6.15 5.28 -14.98
N ASN A 181 6.05 3.97 -14.72
CA ASN A 181 6.82 2.93 -15.42
C ASN A 181 8.35 3.08 -15.36
N ASN A 182 8.89 3.97 -14.52
CA ASN A 182 10.31 4.21 -14.41
C ASN A 182 10.95 3.36 -13.29
N VAL A 183 11.54 2.22 -13.68
CA VAL A 183 12.22 1.28 -12.76
C VAL A 183 13.39 1.95 -12.04
N GLU A 184 14.15 2.80 -12.74
CA GLU A 184 15.30 3.49 -12.15
C GLU A 184 14.87 4.54 -11.11
N ASP A 185 13.78 5.25 -11.35
CA ASP A 185 13.26 6.19 -10.36
C ASP A 185 12.67 5.43 -9.15
N LEU A 186 11.94 4.33 -9.36
CA LEU A 186 11.49 3.47 -8.27
C LEU A 186 12.69 2.98 -7.42
N LYS A 187 13.78 2.57 -8.09
CA LYS A 187 15.03 2.16 -7.40
C LYS A 187 15.62 3.31 -6.58
N LYS A 188 15.65 4.53 -7.12
CA LYS A 188 16.10 5.73 -6.41
C LYS A 188 15.26 6.01 -5.16
N LYS A 189 13.92 5.89 -5.25
CA LYS A 189 13.01 6.10 -4.11
C LYS A 189 13.22 5.05 -3.02
N ILE A 190 13.42 3.78 -3.38
CA ILE A 190 13.78 2.73 -2.42
C ILE A 190 15.12 3.06 -1.73
N MET A 191 16.12 3.48 -2.50
CA MET A 191 17.43 3.88 -1.98
C MET A 191 17.34 5.13 -1.09
N GLN A 192 16.46 6.07 -1.39
CA GLN A 192 16.21 7.24 -0.55
C GLN A 192 15.74 6.80 0.84
N ILE A 193 14.74 5.91 0.93
CA ILE A 193 14.27 5.35 2.22
C ILE A 193 15.38 4.54 2.91
N ALA A 194 16.16 3.74 2.15
CA ALA A 194 17.23 2.92 2.72
C ALA A 194 18.37 3.75 3.37
N ASN A 195 18.57 4.98 2.89
CA ASN A 195 19.63 5.86 3.34
C ASN A 195 19.16 6.96 4.31
N MET A 196 17.86 7.03 4.61
CA MET A 196 17.33 7.95 5.62
C MET A 196 17.96 7.69 6.98
N ASP A 197 18.19 8.73 7.74
CA ASP A 197 18.50 8.57 9.15
C ASP A 197 17.26 8.09 9.93
N LYS A 198 17.48 7.72 11.18
CA LYS A 198 16.43 7.13 12.00
C LYS A 198 15.29 8.12 12.25
N ASP A 199 15.58 9.37 12.47
CA ASP A 199 14.57 10.37 12.85
C ASP A 199 13.68 10.74 11.64
N GLU A 200 14.30 10.85 10.44
CA GLU A 200 13.57 11.03 9.18
C GLU A 200 12.63 9.85 8.90
N TYR A 201 13.14 8.63 9.03
CA TYR A 201 12.32 7.43 8.82
C TYR A 201 11.20 7.32 9.85
N ASP A 202 11.49 7.53 11.13
CA ASP A 202 10.51 7.46 12.22
C ASP A 202 9.39 8.49 12.00
N ARG A 203 9.70 9.70 11.54
CA ARG A 203 8.71 10.72 11.18
C ARG A 203 7.80 10.24 10.05
N LEU A 204 8.39 9.73 8.97
CA LEU A 204 7.64 9.22 7.82
C LEU A 204 6.71 8.06 8.22
N SER A 205 7.22 7.15 9.04
CA SER A 205 6.47 6.01 9.59
C SER A 205 5.32 6.45 10.50
N GLN A 206 5.55 7.43 11.38
CA GLN A 206 4.51 7.98 12.25
C GLN A 206 3.42 8.68 11.45
N ASN A 207 3.78 9.42 10.41
CA ASN A 207 2.82 10.09 9.54
C ASN A 207 1.96 9.06 8.78
N ALA A 208 2.57 7.97 8.28
CA ALA A 208 1.84 6.88 7.66
C ALA A 208 0.80 6.27 8.61
N TYR A 209 1.19 5.97 9.85
CA TYR A 209 0.28 5.44 10.86
C TYR A 209 -0.86 6.42 11.20
N LYS A 210 -0.53 7.68 11.45
CA LYS A 210 -1.52 8.72 11.81
C LYS A 210 -2.51 8.96 10.67
N PHE A 211 -2.05 9.04 9.44
CA PHE A 211 -2.90 9.25 8.26
C PHE A 211 -4.06 8.25 8.22
N VAL A 212 -3.78 6.96 8.49
CA VAL A 212 -4.83 5.94 8.51
C VAL A 212 -5.61 5.94 9.81
N LYS A 213 -4.93 6.02 10.95
CA LYS A 213 -5.56 5.97 12.26
C LYS A 213 -6.60 7.06 12.47
N ASP A 214 -6.31 8.26 11.95
CA ASP A 214 -7.15 9.45 12.17
C ASP A 214 -8.31 9.58 11.15
N SER A 215 -8.21 8.89 9.98
CA SER A 215 -9.15 9.14 8.88
C SER A 215 -9.73 7.90 8.21
N TYR A 216 -9.08 6.73 8.37
CA TYR A 216 -9.40 5.52 7.61
C TYR A 216 -9.59 4.27 8.47
N ASP A 217 -9.84 4.41 9.79
CA ASP A 217 -10.32 3.28 10.60
C ASP A 217 -11.69 2.84 10.10
N TYR A 218 -11.87 1.53 9.91
CA TYR A 218 -13.10 1.01 9.30
C TYR A 218 -14.36 1.32 10.12
N LYS A 219 -14.23 1.48 11.44
CA LYS A 219 -15.38 1.82 12.31
C LYS A 219 -15.86 3.23 12.02
N ASP A 220 -14.94 4.19 11.96
CA ASP A 220 -15.26 5.58 11.65
C ASP A 220 -15.84 5.72 10.24
N ILE A 221 -15.31 4.94 9.30
CA ILE A 221 -15.84 4.86 7.94
C ILE A 221 -17.27 4.26 7.94
N ALA A 222 -17.51 3.18 8.68
CA ALA A 222 -18.84 2.58 8.80
C ALA A 222 -19.86 3.54 9.43
N GLU A 223 -19.45 4.32 10.44
CA GLU A 223 -20.30 5.36 11.05
C GLU A 223 -20.69 6.45 10.02
N LYS A 224 -19.74 6.92 9.20
CA LYS A 224 -20.01 7.87 8.11
C LYS A 224 -21.01 7.32 7.12
N TYR A 225 -20.87 6.05 6.69
CA TYR A 225 -21.83 5.38 5.82
C TYR A 225 -23.22 5.30 6.47
N THR A 226 -23.28 4.83 7.71
CA THR A 226 -24.53 4.67 8.47
C THR A 226 -25.27 6.01 8.60
N LYS A 227 -24.54 7.09 8.89
CA LYS A 227 -25.13 8.43 8.96
C LYS A 227 -25.82 8.83 7.66
N ILE A 228 -25.16 8.66 6.51
CA ILE A 228 -25.77 8.98 5.21
C ILE A 228 -26.99 8.11 4.95
N LEU A 229 -26.95 6.82 5.27
CA LEU A 229 -28.09 5.92 5.08
C LEU A 229 -29.30 6.34 5.92
N ILE A 230 -29.09 6.72 7.17
CA ILE A 230 -30.15 7.21 8.07
C ILE A 230 -30.71 8.55 7.55
N GLU A 231 -29.85 9.49 7.15
CA GLU A 231 -30.28 10.77 6.57
C GLU A 231 -31.16 10.56 5.33
N GLU A 232 -30.77 9.67 4.41
CA GLU A 232 -31.54 9.38 3.21
C GLU A 232 -32.84 8.63 3.54
N TYR A 233 -32.80 7.68 4.48
CA TYR A 233 -34.02 7.01 4.94
C TYR A 233 -35.05 8.00 5.47
N ASN A 234 -34.67 8.90 6.40
CA ASN A 234 -35.54 9.90 6.98
C ASN A 234 -36.04 10.96 5.96
N ARG A 235 -35.32 11.13 4.86
CA ARG A 235 -35.72 12.07 3.79
C ARG A 235 -36.87 11.54 2.91
N PHE A 236 -36.99 10.22 2.82
CA PHE A 236 -37.98 9.56 1.96
C PHE A 236 -39.13 8.92 2.73
N HIS A 237 -39.10 8.94 4.05
CA HIS A 237 -40.18 8.45 4.93
C HIS A 237 -40.63 9.53 5.91
#